data_43e1cc32b2700a39f9ab2feffa137f56
#
_entry.id   43e1cc32b2700a39f9ab2feffa137f56
#
_cell.length_a   1.000
_cell.length_b   1.000
_cell.length_c   1.000
_cell.angle_alpha   90.00
_cell.angle_beta   90.00
_cell.angle_gamma   90.00
#
_symmetry.space_group_name_H-M   'P 1'
#
loop_
_entity.id
_entity.type
_entity.pdbx_description
1 polymer ?
#
loop_
_entity_poly.entity_id
_entity_poly.type
_entity_poly.pdbx_seq_one_letter_code
_entity_poly.pdbx_strand_id
1 'polypeptide(L)'
;MKTPLKHYTEFLNENIYKNIKYLNSAEDYLGRFYGEFMSYSGGDGQSLGIVLTPKHITELFCELVELKSTDSVLDPCCGTAGFLIAAMHDMLQKTDNFEEQRKIKKNQLHGLELQPYMFTISTTNMILRGDGKSNLEQEDFLKYNPSLLQEKGCTMGMMNPPYSMGSRNNTSLY
;
A
#
# COMPACT_ATOMS: atom_id res chain seq x y z
N MET A 1 7.16 38.54 11.71
CA MET A 1 5.85 37.90 11.39
C MET A 1 6.11 36.68 10.49
N LYS A 2 5.75 35.48 10.91
CA LYS A 2 5.91 34.26 10.04
C LYS A 2 4.86 34.37 8.94
N THR A 3 5.24 34.06 7.69
CA THR A 3 4.27 34.01 6.61
C THR A 3 3.28 32.86 6.86
N PRO A 4 2.01 32.96 6.44
CA PRO A 4 1.02 31.90 6.61
C PRO A 4 1.52 30.53 6.12
N LEU A 5 2.24 30.48 5.00
CA LEU A 5 2.84 29.27 4.45
C LEU A 5 3.87 28.64 5.41
N LYS A 6 4.75 29.47 6.02
CA LYS A 6 5.74 28.97 6.98
C LYS A 6 5.06 28.36 8.21
N HIS A 7 4.04 29.02 8.73
CA HIS A 7 3.27 28.51 9.88
C HIS A 7 2.59 27.17 9.53
N TYR A 8 1.98 27.08 8.36
CA TYR A 8 1.35 25.85 7.89
C TYR A 8 2.36 24.70 7.70
N THR A 9 3.53 24.99 7.10
CA THR A 9 4.59 23.99 6.92
C THR A 9 5.14 23.50 8.27
N GLU A 10 5.36 24.41 9.22
CA GLU A 10 5.79 24.05 10.58
C GLU A 10 4.73 23.18 11.27
N PHE A 11 3.44 23.55 11.16
CA PHE A 11 2.35 22.77 11.72
C PHE A 11 2.30 21.35 11.15
N LEU A 12 2.37 21.18 9.83
CA LEU A 12 2.41 19.87 9.17
C LEU A 12 3.63 19.05 9.60
N ASN A 13 4.80 19.68 9.70
CA ASN A 13 6.02 19.00 10.12
C ASN A 13 5.92 18.49 11.57
N GLU A 14 5.43 19.31 12.50
CA GLU A 14 5.35 18.94 13.91
C GLU A 14 4.25 17.93 14.21
N ASN A 15 3.09 18.07 13.57
CA ASN A 15 1.90 17.30 13.96
C ASN A 15 1.64 16.08 13.05
N ILE A 16 2.19 16.08 11.83
CA ILE A 16 1.96 15.01 10.87
C ILE A 16 3.27 14.31 10.51
N TYR A 17 4.21 15.01 9.89
CA TYR A 17 5.42 14.39 9.35
C TYR A 17 6.27 13.68 10.41
N LYS A 18 6.50 14.31 11.57
CA LYS A 18 7.24 13.66 12.66
C LYS A 18 6.55 12.42 13.18
N ASN A 19 5.23 12.47 13.31
CA ASN A 19 4.44 11.35 13.79
C ASN A 19 4.43 10.18 12.80
N ILE A 20 4.28 10.45 11.50
CA ILE A 20 4.33 9.41 10.45
C ILE A 20 5.74 8.78 10.38
N LYS A 21 6.80 9.59 10.41
CA LYS A 21 8.18 9.12 10.28
C LYS A 21 8.63 8.21 11.43
N TYR A 22 8.14 8.47 12.65
CA TYR A 22 8.53 7.70 13.84
C TYR A 22 7.59 6.55 14.17
N LEU A 23 6.46 6.44 13.49
CA LEU A 23 5.56 5.33 13.68
C LEU A 23 6.01 4.13 12.82
N ASN A 24 6.78 3.24 13.43
CA ASN A 24 6.94 1.86 12.97
C ASN A 24 5.61 1.12 13.17
N SER A 25 4.62 1.47 12.39
CA SER A 25 3.25 0.98 12.50
C SER A 25 2.79 0.40 11.18
N ALA A 26 2.10 -0.73 11.23
CA ALA A 26 1.38 -1.29 10.09
C ALA A 26 0.16 -0.44 9.66
N GLU A 27 -0.04 0.73 10.26
CA GLU A 27 -1.17 1.60 9.96
C GLU A 27 -1.04 2.27 8.59
N ASP A 28 -2.05 2.14 7.76
CA ASP A 28 -2.17 2.85 6.48
C ASP A 28 -2.76 4.26 6.70
N TYR A 29 -1.92 5.19 7.15
CA TYR A 29 -2.35 6.56 7.43
C TYR A 29 -2.84 7.31 6.18
N LEU A 30 -2.21 7.10 5.03
CA LEU A 30 -2.61 7.79 3.80
C LEU A 30 -3.91 7.22 3.25
N GLY A 31 -4.09 5.90 3.29
CA GLY A 31 -5.34 5.28 2.90
C GLY A 31 -6.50 5.71 3.81
N ARG A 32 -6.28 5.76 5.13
CA ARG A 32 -7.28 6.28 6.07
C ARG A 32 -7.61 7.75 5.81
N PHE A 33 -6.59 8.60 5.66
CA PHE A 33 -6.81 10.01 5.32
C PHE A 33 -7.61 10.15 4.03
N TYR A 34 -7.28 9.36 3.02
CA TYR A 34 -8.02 9.35 1.76
C TYR A 34 -9.48 8.92 1.95
N GLY A 35 -9.72 7.83 2.69
CA GLY A 35 -11.07 7.35 2.99
C GLY A 35 -11.91 8.41 3.71
N GLU A 36 -11.36 9.06 4.72
CA GLU A 36 -12.00 10.16 5.45
C GLU A 36 -12.26 11.35 4.51
N PHE A 37 -11.27 11.77 3.73
CA PHE A 37 -11.42 12.90 2.80
C PHE A 37 -12.52 12.66 1.78
N MET A 38 -12.61 11.45 1.22
CA MET A 38 -13.65 11.09 0.25
C MET A 38 -15.04 11.08 0.89
N SER A 39 -15.16 10.65 2.14
CA SER A 39 -16.42 10.68 2.87
C SER A 39 -16.96 12.11 3.10
N TYR A 40 -16.07 13.08 3.30
CA TYR A 40 -16.42 14.50 3.47
C TYR A 40 -16.68 15.22 2.14
N SER A 41 -16.02 14.83 1.07
CA SER A 41 -16.14 15.50 -0.23
C SER A 41 -17.44 15.20 -1.00
N GLY A 42 -18.33 14.40 -0.41
CA GLY A 42 -19.62 14.01 -1.03
C GLY A 42 -19.46 13.12 -2.26
N GLY A 43 -18.27 12.67 -2.55
CA GLY A 43 -18.05 11.59 -3.49
C GLY A 43 -18.44 10.30 -2.79
N ASP A 44 -19.52 9.66 -3.28
CA ASP A 44 -19.86 8.32 -2.84
C ASP A 44 -18.62 7.45 -3.02
N GLY A 45 -17.90 7.13 -1.92
CA GLY A 45 -16.76 6.22 -1.95
C GLY A 45 -17.13 4.87 -2.59
N GLN A 46 -18.42 4.58 -2.64
CA GLN A 46 -19.02 3.48 -3.40
C GLN A 46 -18.95 3.66 -4.92
N SER A 47 -18.84 4.87 -5.44
CA SER A 47 -18.82 5.11 -6.91
C SER A 47 -17.52 4.67 -7.58
N LEU A 48 -16.44 4.53 -6.82
CA LEU A 48 -15.14 4.06 -7.32
C LEU A 48 -14.83 2.60 -6.97
N GLY A 49 -15.71 1.92 -6.22
CA GLY A 49 -15.50 0.52 -5.80
C GLY A 49 -14.26 0.31 -4.90
N ILE A 50 -13.75 1.38 -4.30
CA ILE A 50 -12.54 1.33 -3.46
C ILE A 50 -12.95 0.93 -2.06
N VAL A 51 -12.60 -0.27 -1.65
CA VAL A 51 -12.75 -0.76 -0.28
C VAL A 51 -11.38 -0.88 0.36
N LEU A 52 -11.10 -0.03 1.34
CA LEU A 52 -9.87 -0.11 2.11
C LEU A 52 -9.93 -1.31 3.06
N THR A 53 -8.92 -2.16 2.99
CA THR A 53 -8.82 -3.32 3.88
C THR A 53 -8.41 -2.87 5.28
N PRO A 54 -9.21 -3.15 6.32
CA PRO A 54 -8.86 -2.76 7.68
C PRO A 54 -7.53 -3.37 8.15
N LYS A 55 -6.76 -2.62 8.94
CA LYS A 55 -5.45 -3.02 9.45
C LYS A 55 -5.45 -4.42 10.10
N HIS A 56 -6.41 -4.69 10.99
CA HIS A 56 -6.50 -5.97 11.69
C HIS A 56 -6.70 -7.16 10.74
N ILE A 57 -7.28 -6.94 9.57
CA ILE A 57 -7.41 -7.98 8.52
C ILE A 57 -6.08 -8.20 7.83
N THR A 58 -5.36 -7.13 7.46
CA THR A 58 -4.05 -7.27 6.81
C THR A 58 -3.02 -7.91 7.73
N GLU A 59 -3.03 -7.59 9.03
CA GLU A 59 -2.20 -8.23 10.05
C GLU A 59 -2.56 -9.71 10.23
N LEU A 60 -3.86 -10.04 10.32
CA LEU A 60 -4.33 -11.43 10.39
C LEU A 60 -3.83 -12.27 9.21
N PHE A 61 -3.82 -11.72 8.00
CA PHE A 61 -3.29 -12.42 6.82
C PHE A 61 -1.81 -12.75 6.97
N CYS A 62 -0.99 -11.82 7.49
CA CYS A 62 0.43 -12.06 7.75
C CYS A 62 0.64 -13.22 8.74
N GLU A 63 -0.19 -13.30 9.78
CA GLU A 63 -0.16 -14.39 10.76
C GLU A 63 -0.60 -15.72 10.15
N LEU A 64 -1.71 -15.74 9.40
CA LEU A 64 -2.26 -16.96 8.81
C LEU A 64 -1.33 -17.62 7.77
N VAL A 65 -0.59 -16.82 7.01
CA VAL A 65 0.39 -17.33 6.04
C VAL A 65 1.76 -17.63 6.68
N GLU A 66 1.90 -17.42 7.98
CA GLU A 66 3.17 -17.58 8.72
C GLU A 66 4.34 -16.86 8.04
N LEU A 67 4.11 -15.59 7.63
CA LEU A 67 5.05 -14.79 6.87
C LEU A 67 6.42 -14.74 7.54
N LYS A 68 7.50 -14.90 6.77
CA LYS A 68 8.88 -14.89 7.24
C LYS A 68 9.64 -13.68 6.71
N SER A 69 10.69 -13.23 7.39
CA SER A 69 11.58 -12.15 6.94
C SER A 69 12.22 -12.42 5.57
N THR A 70 12.30 -13.69 5.18
CA THR A 70 12.89 -14.12 3.90
C THR A 70 11.90 -14.21 2.75
N ASP A 71 10.60 -14.11 3.00
CA ASP A 71 9.56 -14.19 1.98
C ASP A 71 9.57 -12.98 1.06
N SER A 72 9.01 -13.14 -0.13
CA SER A 72 8.71 -12.07 -1.06
C SER A 72 7.21 -12.04 -1.32
N VAL A 73 6.59 -10.87 -1.09
CA VAL A 73 5.13 -10.71 -1.06
C VAL A 73 4.65 -10.00 -2.31
N LEU A 74 3.57 -10.51 -2.89
CA LEU A 74 2.83 -9.89 -3.99
C LEU A 74 1.43 -9.51 -3.52
N ASP A 75 1.04 -8.26 -3.80
CA ASP A 75 -0.36 -7.83 -3.78
C ASP A 75 -0.76 -7.37 -5.20
N PRO A 76 -1.50 -8.20 -5.95
CA PRO A 76 -1.85 -7.90 -7.34
C PRO A 76 -2.97 -6.87 -7.51
N CYS A 77 -3.58 -6.41 -6.42
CA CYS A 77 -4.64 -5.39 -6.39
C CYS A 77 -4.40 -4.45 -5.19
N CYS A 78 -3.21 -3.84 -5.13
CA CYS A 78 -2.68 -3.33 -3.87
C CYS A 78 -3.40 -2.09 -3.31
N GLY A 79 -4.23 -1.39 -4.09
CA GLY A 79 -4.97 -0.24 -3.61
C GLY A 79 -4.05 0.82 -2.98
N THR A 80 -4.18 1.06 -1.69
CA THR A 80 -3.31 1.94 -0.90
C THR A 80 -2.04 1.25 -0.38
N ALA A 81 -1.80 0.01 -0.75
CA ALA A 81 -0.73 -0.88 -0.29
C ALA A 81 -0.88 -1.41 1.16
N GLY A 82 -2.10 -1.51 1.67
CA GLY A 82 -2.36 -1.93 3.05
C GLY A 82 -1.75 -3.28 3.41
N PHE A 83 -1.85 -4.31 2.55
CA PHE A 83 -1.22 -5.61 2.75
C PHE A 83 0.30 -5.54 2.73
N LEU A 84 0.88 -4.78 1.80
CA LEU A 84 2.34 -4.63 1.69
C LEU A 84 2.93 -3.89 2.90
N ILE A 85 2.19 -2.92 3.45
CA ILE A 85 2.56 -2.20 4.67
C ILE A 85 2.55 -3.15 5.88
N ALA A 86 1.49 -3.94 6.02
CA ALA A 86 1.38 -4.93 7.09
C ALA A 86 2.49 -5.99 6.98
N ALA A 87 2.72 -6.52 5.77
CA ALA A 87 3.80 -7.46 5.50
C ALA A 87 5.18 -6.88 5.83
N MET A 88 5.47 -5.66 5.38
CA MET A 88 6.73 -4.99 5.71
C MET A 88 6.93 -4.87 7.22
N HIS A 89 5.91 -4.43 7.94
CA HIS A 89 5.97 -4.28 9.39
C HIS A 89 6.23 -5.62 10.09
N ASP A 90 5.47 -6.66 9.72
CA ASP A 90 5.60 -8.02 10.29
C ASP A 90 6.98 -8.63 10.00
N MET A 91 7.46 -8.54 8.77
CA MET A 91 8.77 -9.06 8.36
C MET A 91 9.91 -8.34 9.07
N LEU A 92 9.84 -7.02 9.24
CA LEU A 92 10.86 -6.22 9.93
C LEU A 92 10.95 -6.56 11.43
N GLN A 93 9.86 -6.99 12.07
CA GLN A 93 9.88 -7.43 13.46
C GLN A 93 10.55 -8.80 13.66
N LYS A 94 10.75 -9.56 12.58
CA LYS A 94 11.32 -10.92 12.61
C LYS A 94 12.83 -10.95 12.37
N THR A 95 13.47 -9.79 12.17
CA THR A 95 14.91 -9.70 11.99
C THR A 95 15.47 -8.39 12.53
N ASP A 96 16.60 -8.50 13.26
CA ASP A 96 17.41 -7.38 13.73
C ASP A 96 18.58 -7.08 12.77
N ASN A 97 18.74 -7.87 11.71
CA ASN A 97 19.81 -7.71 10.73
C ASN A 97 19.51 -6.54 9.79
N PHE A 98 20.38 -5.53 9.77
CA PHE A 98 20.19 -4.31 8.97
C PHE A 98 20.13 -4.59 7.46
N GLU A 99 20.94 -5.52 6.95
CA GLU A 99 20.92 -5.87 5.51
C GLU A 99 19.64 -6.62 5.13
N GLU A 100 19.13 -7.49 5.99
CA GLU A 100 17.82 -8.13 5.80
C GLU A 100 16.70 -7.10 5.82
N GLN A 101 16.69 -6.20 6.79
CA GLN A 101 15.70 -5.12 6.85
C GLN A 101 15.72 -4.25 5.60
N ARG A 102 16.93 -3.95 5.09
CA ARG A 102 17.10 -3.21 3.84
C ARG A 102 16.56 -3.99 2.63
N LYS A 103 16.83 -5.31 2.57
CA LYS A 103 16.36 -6.19 1.51
C LYS A 103 14.83 -6.29 1.51
N ILE A 104 14.21 -6.46 2.68
CA ILE A 104 12.74 -6.45 2.84
C ILE A 104 12.17 -5.20 2.18
N LYS A 105 12.65 -4.03 2.59
CA LYS A 105 12.14 -2.75 2.09
C LYS A 105 12.35 -2.55 0.59
N LYS A 106 13.47 -3.03 0.02
CA LYS A 106 13.84 -2.72 -1.35
C LYS A 106 13.39 -3.74 -2.39
N ASN A 107 13.29 -5.02 -2.01
CA ASN A 107 13.23 -6.10 -2.97
C ASN A 107 12.13 -7.15 -2.72
N GLN A 108 11.47 -7.13 -1.57
CA GLN A 108 10.60 -8.25 -1.17
C GLN A 108 9.10 -7.90 -1.17
N LEU A 109 8.74 -6.67 -1.52
CA LEU A 109 7.35 -6.20 -1.51
C LEU A 109 6.97 -5.71 -2.90
N HIS A 110 6.05 -6.39 -3.55
CA HIS A 110 5.63 -6.14 -4.92
C HIS A 110 4.13 -5.89 -4.98
N GLY A 111 3.70 -4.91 -5.76
CA GLY A 111 2.28 -4.59 -5.92
C GLY A 111 1.93 -4.21 -7.34
N LEU A 112 0.71 -4.55 -7.74
CA LEU A 112 0.10 -4.06 -8.97
C LEU A 112 -1.15 -3.25 -8.62
N GLU A 113 -1.35 -2.12 -9.28
CA GLU A 113 -2.54 -1.29 -9.11
C GLU A 113 -2.96 -0.71 -10.47
N LEU A 114 -4.21 -0.95 -10.83
CA LEU A 114 -4.75 -0.51 -12.12
C LEU A 114 -5.02 0.99 -12.15
N GLN A 115 -5.54 1.54 -11.05
CA GLN A 115 -6.02 2.92 -11.00
C GLN A 115 -4.86 3.89 -10.76
N PRO A 116 -4.59 4.87 -11.67
CA PRO A 116 -3.45 5.79 -11.54
C PRO A 116 -3.43 6.54 -10.22
N TYR A 117 -4.60 6.92 -9.72
CA TYR A 117 -4.73 7.66 -8.48
C TYR A 117 -4.35 6.80 -7.26
N MET A 118 -4.85 5.57 -7.18
CA MET A 118 -4.52 4.62 -6.12
C MET A 118 -3.05 4.21 -6.17
N PHE A 119 -2.50 4.02 -7.37
CA PHE A 119 -1.08 3.79 -7.58
C PHE A 119 -0.21 4.92 -7.02
N THR A 120 -0.62 6.19 -7.20
CA THR A 120 0.09 7.33 -6.62
C THR A 120 0.06 7.30 -5.08
N ILE A 121 -1.09 6.97 -4.49
CA ILE A 121 -1.23 6.85 -3.04
C ILE A 121 -0.37 5.70 -2.51
N SER A 122 -0.45 4.51 -3.11
CA SER A 122 0.31 3.34 -2.67
C SER A 122 1.81 3.58 -2.76
N THR A 123 2.29 4.14 -3.86
CA THR A 123 3.69 4.49 -4.05
C THR A 123 4.18 5.48 -2.99
N THR A 124 3.40 6.55 -2.74
CA THR A 124 3.72 7.52 -1.70
C THR A 124 3.74 6.88 -0.31
N ASN A 125 2.79 6.00 -0.03
CA ASN A 125 2.70 5.25 1.22
C ASN A 125 3.95 4.40 1.48
N MET A 126 4.41 3.66 0.47
CA MET A 126 5.61 2.83 0.56
C MET A 126 6.89 3.67 0.70
N ILE A 127 7.03 4.75 -0.07
CA ILE A 127 8.18 5.67 0.01
C ILE A 127 8.31 6.28 1.42
N LEU A 128 7.22 6.74 2.01
CA LEU A 128 7.22 7.33 3.36
C LEU A 128 7.67 6.34 4.44
N ARG A 129 7.55 5.02 4.20
CA ARG A 129 8.02 3.96 5.09
C ARG A 129 9.44 3.50 4.84
N GLY A 130 10.12 4.14 3.89
CA GLY A 130 11.54 3.88 3.62
C GLY A 130 11.80 2.73 2.65
N ASP A 131 10.80 2.33 1.87
CA ASP A 131 10.98 1.43 0.73
C ASP A 131 11.94 2.02 -0.33
N GLY A 132 12.01 3.35 -0.42
CA GLY A 132 13.02 4.10 -1.19
C GLY A 132 12.90 3.98 -2.72
N LYS A 133 12.47 2.85 -3.24
CA LYS A 133 12.12 2.61 -4.64
C LYS A 133 11.09 1.50 -4.66
N SER A 134 9.85 1.91 -4.68
CA SER A 134 8.71 1.00 -4.68
C SER A 134 8.75 0.01 -5.85
N ASN A 135 8.57 -1.28 -5.57
CA ASN A 135 8.34 -2.31 -6.58
C ASN A 135 6.85 -2.40 -6.93
N LEU A 136 6.19 -1.25 -6.97
CA LEU A 136 4.82 -1.13 -7.42
C LEU A 136 4.80 -0.78 -8.92
N GLU A 137 3.85 -1.37 -9.63
CA GLU A 137 3.63 -1.10 -11.04
C GLU A 137 2.17 -0.73 -11.27
N GLN A 138 1.96 0.27 -12.14
CA GLN A 138 0.61 0.65 -12.56
C GLN A 138 0.18 -0.23 -13.73
N GLU A 139 -0.44 -1.36 -13.41
CA GLU A 139 -0.79 -2.37 -14.42
C GLU A 139 -2.09 -3.10 -14.07
N ASP A 140 -2.73 -3.66 -15.09
CA ASP A 140 -3.87 -4.56 -14.95
C ASP A 140 -3.36 -5.98 -14.69
N PHE A 141 -3.54 -6.50 -13.47
CA PHE A 141 -3.11 -7.84 -13.11
C PHE A 141 -3.66 -8.92 -14.04
N LEU A 142 -4.89 -8.79 -14.51
CA LEU A 142 -5.50 -9.78 -15.40
C LEU A 142 -4.88 -9.80 -16.82
N LYS A 143 -4.18 -8.75 -17.18
CA LYS A 143 -3.43 -8.63 -18.45
C LYS A 143 -1.92 -8.72 -18.27
N TYR A 144 -1.47 -8.82 -17.02
CA TYR A 144 -0.04 -8.87 -16.70
C TYR A 144 0.60 -10.14 -17.23
N ASN A 145 1.81 -10.03 -17.76
CA ASN A 145 2.54 -11.19 -18.30
C ASN A 145 2.95 -12.15 -17.17
N PRO A 146 2.45 -13.42 -17.17
CA PRO A 146 2.78 -14.38 -16.13
C PRO A 146 4.29 -14.64 -15.97
N SER A 147 5.08 -14.58 -17.05
CA SER A 147 6.52 -14.78 -16.99
C SER A 147 7.21 -13.68 -16.17
N LEU A 148 6.81 -12.41 -16.34
CA LEU A 148 7.31 -11.29 -15.55
C LEU A 148 6.94 -11.43 -14.08
N LEU A 149 5.76 -11.99 -13.81
CA LEU A 149 5.32 -12.26 -12.44
C LEU A 149 6.19 -13.34 -11.76
N GLN A 150 6.53 -14.40 -12.50
CA GLN A 150 7.43 -15.44 -12.02
C GLN A 150 8.86 -14.92 -11.75
N GLU A 151 9.35 -14.00 -12.59
CA GLU A 151 10.67 -13.36 -12.42
C GLU A 151 10.80 -12.57 -11.12
N LYS A 152 9.68 -12.05 -10.58
CA LYS A 152 9.67 -11.37 -9.27
C LYS A 152 10.00 -12.31 -8.11
N GLY A 153 9.82 -13.62 -8.28
CA GLY A 153 10.17 -14.62 -7.27
C GLY A 153 9.35 -14.50 -5.98
N CYS A 154 8.11 -14.02 -6.07
CA CYS A 154 7.24 -13.89 -4.91
C CYS A 154 6.86 -15.27 -4.37
N THR A 155 6.99 -15.45 -3.06
CA THR A 155 6.67 -16.69 -2.35
C THR A 155 5.29 -16.66 -1.72
N MET A 156 4.76 -15.46 -1.44
CA MET A 156 3.46 -15.23 -0.82
C MET A 156 2.63 -14.25 -1.64
N GLY A 157 1.32 -14.53 -1.75
CA GLY A 157 0.34 -13.62 -2.33
C GLY A 157 -0.72 -13.24 -1.31
N MET A 158 -1.00 -11.95 -1.16
CA MET A 158 -2.09 -11.44 -0.33
C MET A 158 -2.86 -10.40 -1.12
N MET A 159 -4.18 -10.52 -1.21
CA MET A 159 -5.00 -9.57 -1.95
C MET A 159 -6.43 -9.47 -1.41
N ASN A 160 -7.03 -8.33 -1.62
CA ASN A 160 -8.46 -8.11 -1.52
C ASN A 160 -8.93 -7.52 -2.87
N PRO A 161 -9.38 -8.36 -3.82
CA PRO A 161 -9.74 -7.89 -5.16
C PRO A 161 -11.01 -7.02 -5.10
N PRO A 162 -11.18 -6.07 -6.03
CA PRO A 162 -12.38 -5.26 -6.09
C PRO A 162 -13.61 -6.14 -6.35
N TYR A 163 -14.68 -5.88 -5.61
CA TYR A 163 -15.99 -6.50 -5.86
C TYR A 163 -16.54 -5.98 -7.18
N SER A 164 -17.34 -6.79 -7.89
CA SER A 164 -17.84 -6.51 -9.23
C SER A 164 -18.22 -5.04 -9.44
N MET A 165 -17.56 -4.37 -10.37
CA MET A 165 -18.06 -3.12 -10.90
C MET A 165 -19.40 -3.42 -11.57
N GLY A 166 -20.48 -2.80 -11.08
CA GLY A 166 -21.84 -3.05 -11.56
C GLY A 166 -21.89 -2.96 -13.08
N SER A 167 -22.68 -3.83 -13.68
CA SER A 167 -22.87 -4.14 -15.09
C SER A 167 -23.15 -2.97 -16.06
N ARG A 168 -22.94 -1.72 -15.68
CA ARG A 168 -23.30 -0.57 -16.53
C ARG A 168 -22.21 -0.09 -17.52
N ASN A 169 -20.98 -0.58 -17.42
CA ASN A 169 -19.88 -0.15 -18.30
C ASN A 169 -19.01 -1.30 -18.84
N ASN A 170 -19.57 -2.51 -18.99
CA ASN A 170 -18.83 -3.69 -19.44
C ASN A 170 -18.53 -3.74 -20.95
N THR A 171 -18.43 -2.63 -21.66
CA THR A 171 -18.05 -2.65 -23.08
C THR A 171 -16.58 -2.36 -23.34
N SER A 172 -15.74 -2.20 -22.32
CA SER A 172 -14.31 -1.89 -22.51
C SER A 172 -13.32 -2.65 -21.64
N LEU A 173 -13.73 -3.70 -20.92
CA LEU A 173 -12.84 -4.45 -20.02
C LEU A 173 -12.61 -5.92 -20.42
N TYR A 174 -12.93 -6.32 -21.68
CA TYR A 174 -12.55 -7.60 -22.23
C TYR A 174 -11.96 -7.43 -23.61
#